data_b798c1c48f5d889389faa393d0ed978e
#
_entry.id   b798c1c48f5d889389faa393d0ed978e
#
_cell.length_a   1.000
_cell.length_b   1.000
_cell.length_c   1.000
_cell.angle_alpha   90.00
_cell.angle_beta   90.00
_cell.angle_gamma   90.00
#
_symmetry.space_group_name_H-M   'P 1'
#
loop_
_entity.id
_entity.type
_entity.pdbx_description
1 polymer ?
#
loop_
_entity_poly.entity_id
_entity_poly.type
_entity_poly.pdbx_seq_one_letter_code
_entity_poly.pdbx_strand_id
1 'polypeptide(L)'
;NVLQARYHADAALHAPIETRTATAEYKDGGLELWMATQAPVAAAQAAASMLNIGQDRVTLYPMLSGGSFDRNLDNDIAGQVAKIAKQMGRPVQLVWSRAEDLMHDRYRAPSQARLDAAMGKGGRVEALQIKIAAPPSAREQVRRLFEGEDTVTAMRSTIGDADIKAVAGLDVPYDIANLTVDHHSAFVGVPTGNWRSNAHSSNIFYLESFIDELAAKAGIEPLSFRMQMMNNQPRLARCLTGVAAMAGWDGGLDSSGQGLACHSMRGGYIAVIASASRGASGLAVRRISATVDIGRIIHPDIARQQIEGGIVFGLAMALGSATRFQNGLPTAKRLRDLSLPRLAEIPPIQIEFIRSEEEPVGYEELGVPAVAPAVANALFSATGVRLRQLPLFGEVS
;
A
#
# COMPACT_ATOMS: atom_id res chain seq x y z
N ASN A 1 -6.69 17.67 27.52
CA ASN A 1 -6.66 16.22 27.35
C ASN A 1 -5.84 15.87 26.12
N VAL A 2 -4.70 15.17 26.30
CA VAL A 2 -3.91 14.63 25.18
C VAL A 2 -4.19 13.14 25.06
N LEU A 3 -4.52 12.67 23.85
CA LEU A 3 -4.51 11.26 23.49
C LEU A 3 -3.24 10.94 22.75
N GLN A 4 -2.60 9.82 23.09
CA GLN A 4 -1.39 9.33 22.45
C GLN A 4 -1.56 7.87 22.05
N ALA A 5 -1.13 7.52 20.83
CA ALA A 5 -1.09 6.14 20.38
C ALA A 5 0.19 5.85 19.57
N ARG A 6 0.58 4.57 19.56
CA ARG A 6 1.66 4.06 18.72
C ARG A 6 1.10 2.96 17.83
N TYR A 7 1.51 2.99 16.59
CA TYR A 7 1.14 2.02 15.57
C TYR A 7 2.39 1.46 14.90
N HIS A 8 2.29 0.28 14.33
CA HIS A 8 3.34 -0.23 13.46
C HIS A 8 2.78 -1.05 12.29
N ALA A 9 3.56 -1.15 11.23
CA ALA A 9 3.30 -2.01 10.10
C ALA A 9 4.57 -2.80 9.76
N ASP A 10 4.42 -4.11 9.63
CA ASP A 10 5.51 -4.99 9.23
C ASP A 10 5.82 -4.86 7.74
N ALA A 11 7.00 -5.35 7.34
CA ALA A 11 7.33 -5.51 5.94
C ALA A 11 6.35 -6.47 5.25
N ALA A 12 6.09 -6.24 3.96
CA ALA A 12 5.24 -7.13 3.17
C ALA A 12 5.84 -7.38 1.79
N LEU A 13 5.62 -8.58 1.26
CA LEU A 13 6.01 -9.00 -0.08
C LEU A 13 4.97 -8.54 -1.11
N HIS A 14 5.38 -8.39 -2.38
CA HIS A 14 4.46 -8.11 -3.49
C HIS A 14 3.62 -9.33 -3.87
N ALA A 15 4.25 -10.51 -3.89
CA ALA A 15 3.63 -11.80 -4.16
C ALA A 15 2.74 -11.83 -5.43
N PRO A 16 3.20 -11.31 -6.60
CA PRO A 16 2.44 -11.41 -7.83
C PRO A 16 2.27 -12.88 -8.24
N ILE A 17 1.24 -13.21 -9.00
CA ILE A 17 1.01 -14.58 -9.48
C ILE A 17 2.12 -15.02 -10.43
N GLU A 18 2.51 -14.15 -11.37
CA GLU A 18 3.69 -14.36 -12.22
C GLU A 18 4.97 -14.04 -11.45
N THR A 19 5.95 -14.96 -11.48
CA THR A 19 7.30 -14.68 -10.99
C THR A 19 8.07 -13.85 -12.00
N ARG A 20 9.19 -13.26 -11.59
CA ARG A 20 10.06 -12.48 -12.47
C ARG A 20 10.47 -13.33 -13.67
N THR A 21 10.15 -12.83 -14.87
CA THR A 21 10.37 -13.52 -16.14
C THR A 21 10.85 -12.53 -17.20
N ALA A 22 11.87 -12.91 -17.96
CA ALA A 22 12.35 -12.14 -19.11
C ALA A 22 12.98 -13.05 -20.15
N THR A 23 12.85 -12.70 -21.43
CA THR A 23 13.51 -13.36 -22.55
C THR A 23 14.47 -12.38 -23.22
N ALA A 24 15.65 -12.82 -23.61
CA ALA A 24 16.62 -12.00 -24.32
C ALA A 24 17.33 -12.76 -25.43
N GLU A 25 17.65 -12.05 -26.49
CA GLU A 25 18.55 -12.49 -27.56
C GLU A 25 19.62 -11.43 -27.78
N TYR A 26 20.90 -11.84 -27.70
CA TYR A 26 22.03 -10.97 -28.02
C TYR A 26 22.62 -11.38 -29.36
N LYS A 27 22.55 -10.49 -30.35
CA LYS A 27 23.02 -10.76 -31.72
C LYS A 27 23.55 -9.47 -32.36
N ASP A 28 24.61 -9.59 -33.16
CA ASP A 28 25.22 -8.50 -33.95
C ASP A 28 25.54 -7.23 -33.13
N GLY A 29 25.92 -7.43 -31.84
CA GLY A 29 26.26 -6.35 -30.93
C GLY A 29 25.04 -5.60 -30.36
N GLY A 30 23.81 -6.08 -30.60
CA GLY A 30 22.56 -5.56 -30.05
C GLY A 30 21.86 -6.58 -29.16
N LEU A 31 20.88 -6.11 -28.40
CA LEU A 31 20.04 -6.93 -27.51
C LEU A 31 18.58 -6.71 -27.85
N GLU A 32 17.84 -7.78 -28.04
CA GLU A 32 16.39 -7.80 -27.99
C GLU A 32 15.94 -8.36 -26.64
N LEU A 33 14.99 -7.67 -25.98
CA LEU A 33 14.54 -7.98 -24.60
C LEU A 33 13.02 -7.96 -24.53
N TRP A 34 12.39 -9.07 -24.14
CA TRP A 34 10.95 -9.22 -23.93
C TRP A 34 10.71 -9.42 -22.43
N MET A 35 9.99 -8.48 -21.78
CA MET A 35 9.68 -8.59 -20.36
C MET A 35 8.50 -7.69 -19.96
N ALA A 36 7.79 -8.08 -18.91
CA ALA A 36 6.86 -7.21 -18.22
C ALA A 36 7.65 -6.23 -17.34
N THR A 37 7.45 -4.93 -17.55
CA THR A 37 8.10 -3.86 -16.76
C THR A 37 7.20 -2.63 -16.64
N GLN A 38 7.28 -1.94 -15.51
CA GLN A 38 6.67 -0.62 -15.28
C GLN A 38 7.65 0.52 -15.60
N ALA A 39 8.94 0.19 -15.87
CA ALA A 39 10.00 1.15 -16.15
C ALA A 39 10.84 0.71 -17.36
N PRO A 40 10.29 0.72 -18.60
CA PRO A 40 10.95 0.14 -19.77
C PRO A 40 12.30 0.81 -20.11
N VAL A 41 12.42 2.12 -19.94
CA VAL A 41 13.67 2.84 -20.17
C VAL A 41 14.76 2.39 -19.19
N ALA A 42 14.44 2.29 -17.91
CA ALA A 42 15.37 1.85 -16.87
C ALA A 42 15.74 0.35 -17.05
N ALA A 43 14.82 -0.49 -17.51
CA ALA A 43 15.09 -1.89 -17.83
C ALA A 43 16.08 -2.03 -19.00
N ALA A 44 15.87 -1.26 -20.08
CA ALA A 44 16.79 -1.24 -21.22
C ALA A 44 18.17 -0.72 -20.80
N GLN A 45 18.24 0.32 -19.99
CA GLN A 45 19.49 0.85 -19.45
C GLN A 45 20.22 -0.16 -18.56
N ALA A 46 19.52 -0.87 -17.69
CA ALA A 46 20.10 -1.92 -16.83
C ALA A 46 20.71 -3.06 -17.67
N ALA A 47 20.02 -3.49 -18.73
CA ALA A 47 20.51 -4.50 -19.65
C ALA A 47 21.74 -4.01 -20.44
N ALA A 48 21.69 -2.78 -20.97
CA ALA A 48 22.80 -2.15 -21.70
C ALA A 48 24.06 -2.03 -20.83
N SER A 49 23.90 -1.54 -19.60
CA SER A 49 25.01 -1.41 -18.62
C SER A 49 25.64 -2.75 -18.29
N MET A 50 24.83 -3.81 -18.10
CA MET A 50 25.32 -5.16 -17.83
C MET A 50 26.16 -5.75 -18.97
N LEU A 51 25.83 -5.37 -20.21
CA LEU A 51 26.55 -5.83 -21.42
C LEU A 51 27.69 -4.91 -21.84
N ASN A 52 27.81 -3.73 -21.24
CA ASN A 52 28.71 -2.65 -21.63
C ASN A 52 28.48 -2.23 -23.10
N ILE A 53 27.22 -1.96 -23.47
CA ILE A 53 26.83 -1.46 -24.81
C ILE A 53 26.02 -0.19 -24.65
N GLY A 54 25.81 0.56 -25.74
CA GLY A 54 24.91 1.73 -25.74
C GLY A 54 23.43 1.32 -25.53
N GLN A 55 22.65 2.14 -24.88
CA GLN A 55 21.22 1.90 -24.69
C GLN A 55 20.46 1.88 -26.03
N ASP A 56 20.93 2.60 -27.03
CA ASP A 56 20.44 2.60 -28.42
C ASP A 56 20.58 1.24 -29.11
N ARG A 57 21.40 0.33 -28.55
CA ARG A 57 21.56 -1.05 -29.01
C ARG A 57 20.64 -2.05 -28.32
N VAL A 58 19.71 -1.57 -27.47
CA VAL A 58 18.74 -2.42 -26.77
C VAL A 58 17.34 -2.10 -27.28
N THR A 59 16.66 -3.09 -27.85
CA THR A 59 15.25 -3.03 -28.20
C THR A 59 14.45 -3.79 -27.15
N LEU A 60 13.57 -3.08 -26.40
CA LEU A 60 12.72 -3.70 -25.41
C LEU A 60 11.27 -3.80 -25.91
N TYR A 61 10.71 -4.99 -25.84
CA TYR A 61 9.32 -5.30 -26.17
C TYR A 61 8.55 -5.49 -24.85
N PRO A 62 7.66 -4.53 -24.47
CA PRO A 62 6.86 -4.66 -23.27
C PRO A 62 5.87 -5.81 -23.38
N MET A 63 5.89 -6.71 -22.40
CA MET A 63 4.98 -7.85 -22.31
C MET A 63 3.87 -7.61 -21.28
N LEU A 64 2.77 -8.34 -21.39
CA LEU A 64 1.72 -8.36 -20.37
C LEU A 64 2.26 -8.92 -19.07
N SER A 65 1.75 -8.41 -17.94
CA SER A 65 2.19 -8.80 -16.60
C SER A 65 1.12 -9.63 -15.89
N GLY A 66 1.52 -10.73 -15.28
CA GLY A 66 0.70 -11.54 -14.38
C GLY A 66 0.66 -11.00 -12.94
N GLY A 67 0.62 -9.68 -12.79
CA GLY A 67 0.68 -8.93 -11.55
C GLY A 67 2.03 -8.25 -11.37
N SER A 68 2.02 -7.09 -10.74
CA SER A 68 3.24 -6.31 -10.45
C SER A 68 3.19 -5.68 -9.08
N PHE A 69 2.18 -4.84 -8.81
CA PHE A 69 2.01 -4.12 -7.55
C PHE A 69 3.23 -3.25 -7.19
N ASP A 70 3.86 -2.65 -8.24
CA ASP A 70 5.12 -1.88 -8.27
C ASP A 70 6.41 -2.71 -8.21
N ARG A 71 6.34 -4.04 -8.12
CA ARG A 71 7.54 -4.89 -8.15
C ARG A 71 8.33 -4.77 -9.46
N ASN A 72 7.65 -4.57 -10.60
CA ASN A 72 8.27 -4.46 -11.92
C ASN A 72 8.83 -3.06 -12.26
N LEU A 73 8.92 -2.17 -11.27
CA LEU A 73 9.77 -0.98 -11.34
C LEU A 73 11.25 -1.33 -11.22
N ASP A 74 11.59 -2.42 -10.49
CA ASP A 74 12.96 -2.93 -10.38
C ASP A 74 13.32 -3.83 -11.57
N ASN A 75 14.56 -3.72 -12.06
CA ASN A 75 14.97 -4.27 -13.35
C ASN A 75 16.11 -5.28 -13.25
N ASP A 76 16.32 -5.91 -12.09
CA ASP A 76 17.42 -6.86 -11.85
C ASP A 76 17.46 -7.98 -12.90
N ILE A 77 16.28 -8.51 -13.28
CA ILE A 77 16.18 -9.61 -14.24
C ILE A 77 16.61 -9.21 -15.66
N ALA A 78 16.46 -7.93 -16.04
CA ALA A 78 16.85 -7.45 -17.36
C ALA A 78 18.38 -7.60 -17.59
N GLY A 79 19.17 -7.17 -16.61
CA GLY A 79 20.63 -7.35 -16.66
C GLY A 79 21.05 -8.81 -16.60
N GLN A 80 20.39 -9.62 -15.78
CA GLN A 80 20.69 -11.05 -15.63
C GLN A 80 20.46 -11.80 -16.94
N VAL A 81 19.26 -11.70 -17.54
CA VAL A 81 18.94 -12.41 -18.78
C VAL A 81 19.81 -11.95 -19.95
N ALA A 82 20.11 -10.64 -20.02
CA ALA A 82 21.00 -10.08 -21.05
C ALA A 82 22.42 -10.71 -20.99
N LYS A 83 22.98 -10.78 -19.78
CA LYS A 83 24.29 -11.41 -19.57
C LYS A 83 24.28 -12.89 -19.93
N ILE A 84 23.27 -13.64 -19.54
CA ILE A 84 23.12 -15.07 -19.83
C ILE A 84 23.00 -15.28 -21.35
N ALA A 85 22.13 -14.53 -22.04
CA ALA A 85 21.93 -14.63 -23.49
C ALA A 85 23.21 -14.38 -24.25
N LYS A 86 23.99 -13.34 -23.87
CA LYS A 86 25.32 -13.07 -24.48
C LYS A 86 26.31 -14.24 -24.29
N GLN A 87 26.35 -14.81 -23.07
CA GLN A 87 27.26 -15.93 -22.77
C GLN A 87 26.84 -17.22 -23.48
N MET A 88 25.53 -17.46 -23.61
CA MET A 88 25.02 -18.66 -24.29
C MET A 88 25.06 -18.57 -25.82
N GLY A 89 25.17 -17.37 -26.40
CA GLY A 89 25.16 -17.14 -27.85
C GLY A 89 23.87 -17.57 -28.54
N ARG A 90 22.75 -17.56 -27.83
CA ARG A 90 21.40 -17.95 -28.33
C ARG A 90 20.30 -17.26 -27.50
N PRO A 91 19.06 -17.22 -27.98
CA PRO A 91 17.92 -16.74 -27.18
C PRO A 91 17.77 -17.51 -25.86
N VAL A 92 17.50 -16.80 -24.78
CA VAL A 92 17.33 -17.37 -23.43
C VAL A 92 16.08 -16.78 -22.77
N GLN A 93 15.26 -17.62 -22.18
CA GLN A 93 14.22 -17.24 -21.25
C GLN A 93 14.68 -17.55 -19.82
N LEU A 94 14.72 -16.52 -18.98
CA LEU A 94 14.98 -16.64 -17.55
C LEU A 94 13.69 -16.51 -16.78
N VAL A 95 13.38 -17.49 -15.94
CA VAL A 95 12.21 -17.49 -15.04
C VAL A 95 12.72 -17.75 -13.61
N TRP A 96 12.45 -16.83 -12.70
CA TRP A 96 12.76 -17.06 -11.30
C TRP A 96 11.79 -18.08 -10.69
N SER A 97 12.29 -18.96 -9.84
CA SER A 97 11.40 -19.77 -9.00
C SER A 97 10.62 -18.86 -8.02
N ARG A 98 9.50 -19.33 -7.51
CA ARG A 98 8.76 -18.57 -6.49
C ARG A 98 9.61 -18.26 -5.26
N ALA A 99 10.43 -19.19 -4.82
CA ALA A 99 11.31 -18.97 -3.68
C ALA A 99 12.34 -17.87 -3.96
N GLU A 100 12.93 -17.85 -5.16
CA GLU A 100 13.86 -16.82 -5.60
C GLU A 100 13.19 -15.44 -5.68
N ASP A 101 11.99 -15.37 -6.25
CA ASP A 101 11.22 -14.16 -6.40
C ASP A 101 10.84 -13.52 -5.04
N LEU A 102 10.44 -14.34 -4.06
CA LEU A 102 10.16 -13.87 -2.70
C LEU A 102 11.44 -13.48 -1.93
N MET A 103 12.54 -14.19 -2.15
CA MET A 103 13.81 -13.95 -1.47
C MET A 103 14.48 -12.65 -1.93
N HIS A 104 14.31 -12.28 -3.19
CA HIS A 104 14.89 -11.07 -3.80
C HIS A 104 13.85 -9.97 -4.05
N ASP A 105 12.77 -9.97 -3.27
CA ASP A 105 11.77 -8.92 -3.36
C ASP A 105 12.28 -7.58 -2.82
N ARG A 106 11.56 -6.51 -3.15
CA ARG A 106 11.69 -5.16 -2.57
C ARG A 106 10.49 -4.94 -1.66
N TYR A 107 10.69 -5.17 -0.39
CA TYR A 107 9.58 -5.23 0.57
C TYR A 107 8.88 -3.86 0.73
N ARG A 108 7.56 -3.89 0.94
CA ARG A 108 6.91 -2.72 1.53
C ARG A 108 7.68 -2.34 2.80
N ALA A 109 8.06 -1.08 2.91
CA ALA A 109 8.80 -0.57 4.05
C ALA A 109 8.05 -0.85 5.37
N PRO A 110 8.68 -1.51 6.36
CA PRO A 110 8.14 -1.53 7.70
C PRO A 110 8.20 -0.12 8.29
N SER A 111 7.23 0.23 9.11
CA SER A 111 7.17 1.58 9.71
C SER A 111 6.52 1.57 11.08
N GLN A 112 6.87 2.57 11.88
CA GLN A 112 6.21 2.86 13.15
C GLN A 112 5.70 4.30 13.15
N ALA A 113 4.57 4.50 13.79
CA ALA A 113 3.98 5.81 13.96
C ALA A 113 3.71 6.10 15.44
N ARG A 114 3.94 7.36 15.83
CA ARG A 114 3.43 7.93 17.05
C ARG A 114 2.53 9.11 16.71
N LEU A 115 1.30 9.06 17.21
CA LEU A 115 0.32 10.10 17.04
C LEU A 115 -0.04 10.68 18.41
N ASP A 116 0.01 12.00 18.53
CA ASP A 116 -0.34 12.76 19.73
C ASP A 116 -1.37 13.81 19.34
N ALA A 117 -2.56 13.81 19.95
CA ALA A 117 -3.59 14.80 19.68
C ALA A 117 -4.08 15.49 20.96
N ALA A 118 -4.23 16.80 20.88
CA ALA A 118 -4.87 17.59 21.90
C ALA A 118 -6.34 17.83 21.53
N MET A 119 -7.23 17.51 22.46
CA MET A 119 -8.68 17.70 22.31
C MET A 119 -9.17 18.83 23.21
N GLY A 120 -9.87 19.78 22.59
CA GLY A 120 -10.55 20.88 23.25
C GLY A 120 -11.96 20.55 23.70
N LYS A 121 -12.69 21.60 24.01
CA LYS A 121 -14.12 21.48 24.42
C LYS A 121 -14.97 20.91 23.28
N GLY A 122 -15.96 20.08 23.62
CA GLY A 122 -16.86 19.47 22.65
C GLY A 122 -16.22 18.42 21.74
N GLY A 123 -15.04 17.88 22.11
CA GLY A 123 -14.39 16.83 21.34
C GLY A 123 -13.63 17.31 20.10
N ARG A 124 -13.51 18.62 19.86
CA ARG A 124 -12.77 19.17 18.72
C ARG A 124 -11.28 18.88 18.84
N VAL A 125 -10.66 18.43 17.77
CA VAL A 125 -9.22 18.25 17.68
C VAL A 125 -8.56 19.61 17.42
N GLU A 126 -7.77 20.09 18.39
CA GLU A 126 -7.07 21.39 18.32
C GLU A 126 -5.65 21.27 17.78
N ALA A 127 -5.02 20.13 18.04
CA ALA A 127 -3.68 19.85 17.53
C ALA A 127 -3.50 18.36 17.28
N LEU A 128 -2.73 18.04 16.22
CA LEU A 128 -2.31 16.68 15.90
C LEU A 128 -0.84 16.69 15.47
N GLN A 129 -0.04 15.88 16.13
CA GLN A 129 1.33 15.60 15.74
C GLN A 129 1.44 14.15 15.33
N ILE A 130 2.02 13.90 14.14
CA ILE A 130 2.28 12.56 13.58
C ILE A 130 3.78 12.42 13.36
N LYS A 131 4.39 11.41 13.93
CA LYS A 131 5.81 11.06 13.72
C LYS A 131 5.88 9.69 13.10
N ILE A 132 6.51 9.58 11.93
CA ILE A 132 6.70 8.33 11.20
C ILE A 132 8.18 7.96 11.23
N ALA A 133 8.50 6.79 11.75
CA ALA A 133 9.81 6.17 11.62
C ALA A 133 9.75 5.10 10.53
N ALA A 134 10.47 5.32 9.42
CA ALA A 134 10.50 4.44 8.26
C ALA A 134 11.82 4.60 7.49
N PRO A 135 12.27 3.59 6.70
CA PRO A 135 13.40 3.77 5.81
C PRO A 135 13.08 4.77 4.69
N PRO A 136 14.06 5.52 4.19
CA PRO A 136 13.88 6.48 3.10
C PRO A 136 13.85 5.75 1.74
N SER A 137 12.85 4.88 1.55
CA SER A 137 12.76 3.92 0.45
C SER A 137 12.73 4.55 -0.93
N ALA A 138 12.11 5.73 -1.10
CA ALA A 138 12.10 6.40 -2.38
C ALA A 138 13.48 6.97 -2.75
N ARG A 139 14.23 7.45 -1.77
CA ARG A 139 15.61 7.90 -2.00
C ARG A 139 16.54 6.73 -2.34
N GLU A 140 16.43 5.62 -1.62
CA GLU A 140 17.15 4.39 -1.93
C GLU A 140 16.85 3.92 -3.36
N GLN A 141 15.59 3.95 -3.77
CA GLN A 141 15.19 3.55 -5.13
C GLN A 141 15.81 4.46 -6.19
N VAL A 142 15.85 5.78 -5.99
CA VAL A 142 16.50 6.72 -6.91
C VAL A 142 17.99 6.37 -7.07
N ARG A 143 18.71 6.14 -5.96
CA ARG A 143 20.11 5.75 -5.98
C ARG A 143 20.35 4.48 -6.81
N ARG A 144 19.53 3.46 -6.60
CA ARG A 144 19.66 2.19 -7.33
C ARG A 144 19.30 2.29 -8.81
N LEU A 145 18.14 2.89 -9.12
CA LEU A 145 17.60 2.83 -10.49
C LEU A 145 18.21 3.89 -11.42
N PHE A 146 18.64 5.02 -10.90
CA PHE A 146 19.08 6.15 -11.72
C PHE A 146 20.56 6.52 -11.50
N GLU A 147 21.15 6.23 -10.34
CA GLU A 147 22.53 6.53 -10.04
C GLU A 147 23.43 5.29 -10.09
N GLY A 148 22.86 4.08 -10.28
CA GLY A 148 23.58 2.83 -10.49
C GLY A 148 24.24 2.24 -9.25
N GLU A 149 23.85 2.69 -8.04
CA GLU A 149 24.33 2.10 -6.79
C GLU A 149 23.79 0.68 -6.60
N ASP A 150 24.59 -0.21 -6.01
CA ASP A 150 24.07 -1.48 -5.53
C ASP A 150 23.15 -1.29 -4.32
N THR A 151 22.33 -2.31 -4.04
CA THR A 151 21.32 -2.22 -2.97
C THR A 151 21.90 -1.87 -1.60
N VAL A 152 23.03 -2.46 -1.22
CA VAL A 152 23.63 -2.24 0.11
C VAL A 152 24.19 -0.83 0.22
N THR A 153 24.84 -0.35 -0.83
CA THR A 153 25.37 1.02 -0.92
C THR A 153 24.22 2.02 -0.86
N ALA A 154 23.17 1.85 -1.67
CA ALA A 154 22.01 2.74 -1.68
C ALA A 154 21.29 2.81 -0.31
N MET A 155 21.12 1.67 0.37
CA MET A 155 20.56 1.63 1.71
C MET A 155 21.40 2.39 2.74
N ARG A 156 22.73 2.31 2.63
CA ARG A 156 23.65 2.97 3.56
C ARG A 156 23.82 4.46 3.27
N SER A 157 23.86 4.85 2.02
CA SER A 157 24.07 6.23 1.57
C SER A 157 22.88 7.14 1.94
N THR A 158 21.70 6.55 2.16
CA THR A 158 20.46 7.30 2.51
C THR A 158 20.12 7.29 3.98
N ILE A 159 20.98 6.72 4.87
CA ILE A 159 20.76 6.73 6.31
C ILE A 159 20.73 8.18 6.82
N GLY A 160 19.64 8.53 7.50
CA GLY A 160 19.43 9.88 8.04
C GLY A 160 18.73 10.84 7.09
N ASP A 161 18.56 10.49 5.81
CA ASP A 161 17.88 11.34 4.84
C ASP A 161 16.38 11.46 5.15
N ALA A 162 15.85 12.67 5.01
CA ALA A 162 14.41 12.89 5.01
C ALA A 162 13.81 12.43 3.66
N ASP A 163 12.70 11.68 3.72
CA ASP A 163 11.97 11.22 2.55
C ASP A 163 10.51 11.63 2.65
N ILE A 164 10.08 12.57 1.80
CA ILE A 164 8.70 13.05 1.75
C ILE A 164 7.71 11.92 1.38
N LYS A 165 8.17 10.88 0.64
CA LYS A 165 7.35 9.74 0.28
C LYS A 165 7.04 8.83 1.47
N ALA A 166 7.86 8.85 2.50
CA ALA A 166 7.60 8.08 3.72
C ALA A 166 6.38 8.59 4.52
N VAL A 167 6.00 9.85 4.32
CA VAL A 167 4.79 10.45 4.92
C VAL A 167 3.63 10.61 3.93
N ALA A 168 3.70 10.00 2.76
CA ALA A 168 2.64 10.06 1.77
C ALA A 168 1.30 9.56 2.35
N GLY A 169 0.21 10.27 2.04
CA GLY A 169 -1.13 10.02 2.58
C GLY A 169 -1.44 10.78 3.87
N LEU A 170 -0.47 11.48 4.46
CA LEU A 170 -0.67 12.31 5.64
C LEU A 170 -0.93 13.79 5.30
N ASP A 171 -1.39 14.07 4.08
CA ASP A 171 -2.09 15.31 3.76
C ASP A 171 -3.49 15.23 4.41
N VAL A 172 -3.52 15.42 5.73
CA VAL A 172 -4.67 15.15 6.61
C VAL A 172 -5.90 15.92 6.12
N PRO A 173 -7.01 15.26 5.73
CA PRO A 173 -8.16 15.93 5.12
C PRO A 173 -9.07 16.63 6.13
N TYR A 174 -8.70 16.62 7.40
CA TYR A 174 -9.48 17.16 8.51
C TYR A 174 -9.02 18.57 8.86
N ASP A 175 -9.97 19.46 9.16
CA ASP A 175 -9.73 20.85 9.60
C ASP A 175 -9.17 20.88 11.03
N ILE A 176 -7.85 20.65 11.16
CA ILE A 176 -7.12 20.67 12.42
C ILE A 176 -6.21 21.90 12.43
N ALA A 177 -6.40 22.78 13.42
CA ALA A 177 -5.71 24.08 13.46
C ALA A 177 -4.18 23.98 13.56
N ASN A 178 -3.68 22.99 14.28
CA ASN A 178 -2.25 22.77 14.48
C ASN A 178 -1.89 21.34 14.07
N LEU A 179 -1.29 21.20 12.90
CA LEU A 179 -0.87 19.92 12.34
C LEU A 179 0.63 19.89 12.11
N THR A 180 1.28 18.82 12.57
CA THR A 180 2.70 18.54 12.30
C THR A 180 2.86 17.09 11.88
N VAL A 181 3.58 16.86 10.77
CA VAL A 181 3.94 15.54 10.28
C VAL A 181 5.45 15.46 10.09
N ASP A 182 6.10 14.56 10.81
CA ASP A 182 7.54 14.39 10.81
C ASP A 182 7.95 12.99 10.31
N HIS A 183 8.97 12.93 9.44
CA HIS A 183 9.65 11.69 9.08
C HIS A 183 10.95 11.55 9.87
N HIS A 184 11.14 10.39 10.47
CA HIS A 184 12.38 9.95 11.11
C HIS A 184 12.95 8.77 10.33
N SER A 185 14.07 9.00 9.64
CA SER A 185 14.75 7.97 8.88
C SER A 185 15.19 6.82 9.76
N ALA A 186 14.81 5.60 9.42
CA ALA A 186 15.14 4.38 10.15
C ALA A 186 15.82 3.36 9.24
N PHE A 187 16.95 2.81 9.66
CA PHE A 187 17.60 1.71 8.95
C PHE A 187 16.99 0.37 9.38
N VAL A 188 16.49 -0.40 8.43
CA VAL A 188 15.77 -1.66 8.71
C VAL A 188 16.53 -2.92 8.28
N GLY A 189 17.66 -2.78 7.58
CA GLY A 189 18.55 -3.88 7.21
C GLY A 189 18.02 -4.83 6.13
N VAL A 190 16.86 -4.55 5.53
CA VAL A 190 16.27 -5.30 4.41
C VAL A 190 15.96 -4.37 3.25
N PRO A 191 16.07 -4.84 1.99
CA PRO A 191 15.82 -4.01 0.82
C PRO A 191 14.33 -3.63 0.74
N THR A 192 14.05 -2.33 0.68
CA THR A 192 12.69 -1.80 0.54
C THR A 192 12.47 -1.21 -0.84
N GLY A 193 11.22 -1.03 -1.22
CA GLY A 193 10.85 -0.46 -2.51
C GLY A 193 9.40 -0.02 -2.55
N ASN A 194 8.95 0.39 -3.75
CA ASN A 194 7.56 0.70 -3.96
C ASN A 194 6.70 -0.55 -3.80
N TRP A 195 5.51 -0.35 -3.27
CA TRP A 195 4.49 -1.37 -3.08
C TRP A 195 3.13 -0.73 -3.35
N ARG A 196 2.13 -1.44 -3.82
CA ARG A 196 0.84 -0.87 -4.21
C ARG A 196 0.31 0.11 -3.16
N SER A 197 0.13 1.38 -3.52
CA SER A 197 -0.17 2.55 -2.67
C SER A 197 0.96 3.02 -1.74
N ASN A 198 2.15 2.46 -1.83
CA ASN A 198 3.33 2.92 -1.08
C ASN A 198 3.04 3.16 0.42
N ALA A 199 3.55 4.24 1.00
CA ALA A 199 3.35 4.59 2.40
C ALA A 199 1.89 4.93 2.75
N HIS A 200 1.02 5.28 1.76
CA HIS A 200 -0.41 5.46 2.03
C HIS A 200 -1.03 4.22 2.70
N SER A 201 -0.57 3.01 2.34
CA SER A 201 -1.08 1.75 2.90
C SER A 201 -0.96 1.68 4.43
N SER A 202 0.16 2.08 5.00
CA SER A 202 0.38 2.10 6.45
C SER A 202 -0.07 3.40 7.10
N ASN A 203 0.21 4.54 6.46
CA ASN A 203 -0.05 5.84 7.05
C ASN A 203 -1.55 6.12 7.22
N ILE A 204 -2.39 5.68 6.28
CA ILE A 204 -3.84 5.81 6.41
C ILE A 204 -4.39 4.86 7.47
N PHE A 205 -3.80 3.67 7.63
CA PHE A 205 -4.14 2.83 8.77
C PHE A 205 -3.88 3.54 10.10
N TYR A 206 -2.75 4.21 10.24
CA TYR A 206 -2.43 4.96 11.46
C TYR A 206 -3.38 6.13 11.68
N LEU A 207 -3.55 6.97 10.66
CA LEU A 207 -4.38 8.17 10.74
C LEU A 207 -5.85 7.81 11.03
N GLU A 208 -6.46 6.97 10.20
CA GLU A 208 -7.88 6.69 10.26
C GLU A 208 -8.30 5.87 11.48
N SER A 209 -7.41 4.97 11.95
CA SER A 209 -7.61 4.29 13.23
C SER A 209 -7.50 5.26 14.41
N PHE A 210 -6.55 6.21 14.37
CA PHE A 210 -6.40 7.20 15.43
C PHE A 210 -7.54 8.22 15.45
N ILE A 211 -8.05 8.65 14.30
CA ILE A 211 -9.25 9.51 14.20
C ILE A 211 -10.47 8.81 14.83
N ASP A 212 -10.58 7.51 14.63
CA ASP A 212 -11.65 6.71 15.27
C ASP A 212 -11.46 6.58 16.79
N GLU A 213 -10.23 6.47 17.27
CA GLU A 213 -9.91 6.54 18.71
C GLU A 213 -10.28 7.90 19.32
N LEU A 214 -10.04 9.00 18.58
CA LEU A 214 -10.44 10.35 19.00
C LEU A 214 -11.96 10.50 19.05
N ALA A 215 -12.69 9.95 18.07
CA ALA A 215 -14.15 9.94 18.06
C ALA A 215 -14.72 9.21 19.30
N ALA A 216 -14.20 8.02 19.59
CA ALA A 216 -14.57 7.25 20.78
C ALA A 216 -14.23 8.01 22.07
N LYS A 217 -13.07 8.66 22.15
CA LYS A 217 -12.65 9.49 23.29
C LYS A 217 -13.55 10.71 23.49
N ALA A 218 -14.05 11.29 22.41
CA ALA A 218 -14.99 12.41 22.42
C ALA A 218 -16.43 11.97 22.76
N GLY A 219 -16.73 10.67 22.67
CA GLY A 219 -18.10 10.18 22.77
C GLY A 219 -18.97 10.60 21.58
N ILE A 220 -18.36 10.82 20.41
CA ILE A 220 -19.02 11.23 19.17
C ILE A 220 -18.99 10.07 18.18
N GLU A 221 -20.10 9.86 17.48
CA GLU A 221 -20.23 8.83 16.45
C GLU A 221 -19.18 9.04 15.33
N PRO A 222 -18.48 7.98 14.88
CA PRO A 222 -17.32 8.10 14.00
C PRO A 222 -17.51 8.84 12.68
N LEU A 223 -18.69 8.70 12.03
CA LEU A 223 -19.01 9.43 10.81
C LEU A 223 -19.23 10.91 11.11
N SER A 224 -20.05 11.20 12.13
CA SER A 224 -20.32 12.58 12.57
C SER A 224 -19.06 13.30 13.00
N PHE A 225 -18.14 12.60 13.68
CA PHE A 225 -16.86 13.16 14.09
C PHE A 225 -16.00 13.58 12.89
N ARG A 226 -15.93 12.76 11.84
CA ARG A 226 -15.21 13.09 10.60
C ARG A 226 -15.88 14.25 9.85
N MET A 227 -17.20 14.21 9.71
CA MET A 227 -17.97 15.22 8.98
C MET A 227 -17.84 16.63 9.60
N GLN A 228 -17.72 16.74 10.93
CA GLN A 228 -17.49 18.01 11.62
C GLN A 228 -16.15 18.67 11.26
N MET A 229 -15.20 17.92 10.74
CA MET A 229 -13.85 18.39 10.39
C MET A 229 -13.59 18.42 8.88
N MET A 230 -14.62 18.26 8.03
CA MET A 230 -14.44 18.13 6.58
C MET A 230 -15.02 19.28 5.76
N ASN A 231 -15.04 20.51 6.32
CA ASN A 231 -15.63 21.67 5.63
C ASN A 231 -15.01 21.95 4.25
N ASN A 232 -13.72 21.64 4.09
CA ASN A 232 -12.96 21.93 2.87
C ASN A 232 -12.78 20.67 1.97
N GLN A 233 -13.50 19.57 2.26
CA GLN A 233 -13.36 18.29 1.53
C GLN A 233 -14.72 17.77 1.01
N PRO A 234 -15.44 18.53 0.17
CA PRO A 234 -16.83 18.17 -0.20
C PRO A 234 -16.91 16.86 -1.00
N ARG A 235 -15.89 16.51 -1.80
CA ARG A 235 -15.87 15.26 -2.56
C ARG A 235 -15.69 14.04 -1.63
N LEU A 236 -14.78 14.14 -0.65
CA LEU A 236 -14.58 13.08 0.35
C LEU A 236 -15.79 12.94 1.27
N ALA A 237 -16.42 14.05 1.68
CA ALA A 237 -17.67 14.06 2.46
C ALA A 237 -18.81 13.36 1.71
N ARG A 238 -18.94 13.56 0.39
CA ARG A 238 -19.90 12.80 -0.44
C ARG A 238 -19.62 11.31 -0.46
N CYS A 239 -18.34 10.91 -0.53
CA CYS A 239 -17.96 9.49 -0.43
C CYS A 239 -18.39 8.89 0.93
N LEU A 240 -18.16 9.61 2.03
CA LEU A 240 -18.57 9.18 3.38
C LEU A 240 -20.07 9.02 3.52
N THR A 241 -20.85 10.00 3.06
CA THR A 241 -22.32 9.93 3.11
C THR A 241 -22.87 8.83 2.19
N GLY A 242 -22.28 8.66 1.00
CA GLY A 242 -22.67 7.62 0.07
C GLY A 242 -22.44 6.22 0.62
N VAL A 243 -21.24 5.95 1.16
CA VAL A 243 -20.91 4.64 1.71
C VAL A 243 -21.75 4.33 2.96
N ALA A 244 -22.06 5.32 3.79
CA ALA A 244 -22.93 5.16 4.96
C ALA A 244 -24.35 4.74 4.56
N ALA A 245 -24.92 5.40 3.56
CA ALA A 245 -26.23 5.03 3.02
C ALA A 245 -26.22 3.63 2.41
N MET A 246 -25.22 3.31 1.57
CA MET A 246 -25.11 2.01 0.89
C MET A 246 -24.89 0.85 1.87
N ALA A 247 -24.05 1.05 2.89
CA ALA A 247 -23.73 0.01 3.87
C ALA A 247 -24.81 -0.20 4.93
N GLY A 248 -25.78 0.72 5.05
CA GLY A 248 -26.71 0.76 6.18
C GLY A 248 -25.94 1.02 7.48
N TRP A 249 -25.19 2.13 7.51
CA TRP A 249 -24.38 2.51 8.66
C TRP A 249 -25.23 2.64 9.93
N ASP A 250 -24.84 1.94 10.98
CA ASP A 250 -25.58 1.84 12.25
C ASP A 250 -24.94 2.67 13.39
N GLY A 251 -23.95 3.50 13.04
CA GLY A 251 -23.21 4.35 13.99
C GLY A 251 -21.86 3.80 14.41
N GLY A 252 -21.50 2.56 14.07
CA GLY A 252 -20.20 1.96 14.38
C GLY A 252 -19.84 1.98 15.87
N LEU A 253 -20.83 2.03 16.75
CA LEU A 253 -20.66 2.04 18.20
C LEU A 253 -20.59 0.61 18.75
N ASP A 254 -20.53 0.48 20.06
CA ASP A 254 -20.37 -0.79 20.76
C ASP A 254 -21.28 -1.90 20.21
N SER A 255 -20.68 -3.02 19.87
CA SER A 255 -21.33 -4.23 19.32
C SER A 255 -21.89 -4.12 17.90
N SER A 256 -21.71 -2.98 17.19
CA SER A 256 -22.12 -2.82 15.79
C SER A 256 -21.37 -3.75 14.85
N GLY A 257 -20.07 -3.86 15.04
CA GLY A 257 -19.19 -4.58 14.12
C GLY A 257 -18.98 -3.85 12.79
N GLN A 258 -19.44 -2.61 12.64
CA GLN A 258 -19.10 -1.76 11.49
C GLN A 258 -17.98 -0.78 11.84
N GLY A 259 -17.10 -0.53 10.86
CA GLY A 259 -16.01 0.43 10.98
C GLY A 259 -15.81 1.20 9.68
N LEU A 260 -15.50 2.47 9.81
CA LEU A 260 -15.41 3.45 8.74
C LEU A 260 -13.96 3.94 8.60
N ALA A 261 -13.53 4.17 7.36
CA ALA A 261 -12.32 4.91 7.01
C ALA A 261 -12.47 5.61 5.67
N CYS A 262 -11.69 6.65 5.44
CA CYS A 262 -11.69 7.36 4.16
C CYS A 262 -10.27 7.78 3.75
N HIS A 263 -10.10 8.09 2.47
CA HIS A 263 -8.82 8.51 1.94
C HIS A 263 -8.96 9.31 0.65
N SER A 264 -7.98 10.16 0.38
CA SER A 264 -7.80 10.82 -0.91
C SER A 264 -6.38 10.59 -1.44
N MET A 265 -6.27 10.33 -2.74
CA MET A 265 -4.99 10.09 -3.40
C MET A 265 -5.05 10.54 -4.86
N ARG A 266 -4.08 11.35 -5.29
CA ARG A 266 -3.95 11.81 -6.68
C ARG A 266 -5.23 12.43 -7.25
N GLY A 267 -6.03 13.11 -6.41
CA GLY A 267 -7.31 13.71 -6.80
C GLY A 267 -8.51 12.76 -6.81
N GLY A 268 -8.31 11.48 -6.52
CA GLY A 268 -9.37 10.50 -6.25
C GLY A 268 -9.72 10.44 -4.76
N TYR A 269 -10.96 10.06 -4.46
CA TYR A 269 -11.51 9.98 -3.10
C TYR A 269 -12.21 8.66 -2.90
N ILE A 270 -12.06 8.08 -1.72
CA ILE A 270 -12.71 6.82 -1.33
C ILE A 270 -13.15 6.87 0.12
N ALA A 271 -14.31 6.32 0.42
CA ALA A 271 -14.72 5.97 1.77
C ALA A 271 -15.12 4.49 1.81
N VAL A 272 -14.72 3.80 2.87
CA VAL A 272 -14.92 2.36 3.04
C VAL A 272 -15.60 2.09 4.38
N ILE A 273 -16.63 1.26 4.37
CA ILE A 273 -17.21 0.64 5.57
C ILE A 273 -16.97 -0.86 5.49
N ALA A 274 -16.32 -1.40 6.51
CA ALA A 274 -16.17 -2.83 6.72
C ALA A 274 -17.16 -3.29 7.80
N SER A 275 -17.74 -4.48 7.61
CA SER A 275 -18.45 -5.20 8.67
C SER A 275 -17.60 -6.41 9.07
N ALA A 276 -17.24 -6.51 10.35
CA ALA A 276 -16.40 -7.57 10.87
C ALA A 276 -16.98 -8.13 12.18
N SER A 277 -16.66 -9.38 12.48
CA SER A 277 -17.06 -10.03 13.71
C SER A 277 -15.96 -10.96 14.22
N ARG A 278 -15.91 -11.16 15.52
CA ARG A 278 -15.09 -12.18 16.14
C ARG A 278 -15.98 -13.37 16.50
N GLY A 279 -15.69 -14.53 15.94
CA GLY A 279 -16.38 -15.76 16.24
C GLY A 279 -15.44 -16.85 16.80
N ALA A 280 -15.93 -18.03 17.03
CA ALA A 280 -15.15 -19.19 17.53
C ALA A 280 -14.01 -19.58 16.56
N SER A 281 -14.16 -19.33 15.28
CA SER A 281 -13.15 -19.58 14.22
C SER A 281 -12.17 -18.41 14.01
N GLY A 282 -12.20 -17.39 14.88
CA GLY A 282 -11.36 -16.20 14.74
C GLY A 282 -12.13 -15.00 14.19
N LEU A 283 -11.40 -14.11 13.55
CA LEU A 283 -11.93 -12.89 12.96
C LEU A 283 -12.44 -13.14 11.55
N ALA A 284 -13.58 -12.55 11.23
CA ALA A 284 -14.17 -12.63 9.91
C ALA A 284 -14.66 -11.26 9.46
N VAL A 285 -14.19 -10.82 8.30
CA VAL A 285 -14.76 -9.68 7.57
C VAL A 285 -15.97 -10.20 6.81
N ARG A 286 -17.14 -9.61 7.03
CA ARG A 286 -18.42 -10.08 6.50
C ARG A 286 -18.83 -9.37 5.22
N ARG A 287 -18.48 -8.10 5.08
CA ARG A 287 -18.78 -7.26 3.93
C ARG A 287 -17.83 -6.07 3.89
N ILE A 288 -17.52 -5.61 2.69
CA ILE A 288 -16.85 -4.32 2.46
C ILE A 288 -17.70 -3.53 1.48
N SER A 289 -18.01 -2.30 1.85
CA SER A 289 -18.71 -1.33 1.01
C SER A 289 -17.80 -0.14 0.77
N ALA A 290 -17.72 0.35 -0.47
CA ALA A 290 -16.89 1.48 -0.84
C ALA A 290 -17.62 2.44 -1.77
N THR A 291 -17.55 3.73 -1.50
CA THR A 291 -17.99 4.78 -2.42
C THR A 291 -16.78 5.57 -2.89
N VAL A 292 -16.68 5.80 -4.19
CA VAL A 292 -15.48 6.29 -4.88
C VAL A 292 -15.80 7.46 -5.79
N ASP A 293 -15.01 8.51 -5.74
CA ASP A 293 -15.04 9.64 -6.69
C ASP A 293 -13.68 9.77 -7.37
N ILE A 294 -13.62 9.42 -8.65
CA ILE A 294 -12.40 9.45 -9.50
C ILE A 294 -12.54 10.41 -10.69
N GLY A 295 -13.45 11.38 -10.57
CA GLY A 295 -13.80 12.24 -11.69
C GLY A 295 -14.63 11.49 -12.73
N ARG A 296 -14.57 11.95 -13.97
CA ARG A 296 -15.25 11.34 -15.12
C ARG A 296 -14.67 9.95 -15.39
N ILE A 297 -15.49 8.94 -15.36
CA ILE A 297 -15.09 7.55 -15.58
C ILE A 297 -15.01 7.26 -17.06
N ILE A 298 -13.83 6.91 -17.57
CA ILE A 298 -13.61 6.58 -18.98
C ILE A 298 -14.08 5.16 -19.29
N HIS A 299 -13.74 4.19 -18.41
CA HIS A 299 -14.10 2.78 -18.58
C HIS A 299 -14.59 2.19 -17.26
N PRO A 300 -15.93 2.11 -17.04
CA PRO A 300 -16.50 1.72 -15.74
C PRO A 300 -16.07 0.34 -15.26
N ASP A 301 -15.99 -0.66 -16.14
CA ASP A 301 -15.63 -2.02 -15.73
C ASP A 301 -14.18 -2.14 -15.30
N ILE A 302 -13.25 -1.49 -16.02
CA ILE A 302 -11.84 -1.44 -15.62
C ILE A 302 -11.68 -0.68 -14.30
N ALA A 303 -12.37 0.46 -14.15
CA ALA A 303 -12.33 1.23 -12.91
C ALA A 303 -12.81 0.38 -11.72
N ARG A 304 -13.91 -0.35 -11.88
CA ARG A 304 -14.44 -1.26 -10.85
C ARG A 304 -13.44 -2.36 -10.49
N GLN A 305 -12.87 -3.03 -11.48
CA GLN A 305 -11.89 -4.11 -11.28
C GLN A 305 -10.64 -3.61 -10.55
N GLN A 306 -10.16 -2.39 -10.88
CA GLN A 306 -9.00 -1.81 -10.20
C GLN A 306 -9.30 -1.46 -8.73
N ILE A 307 -10.45 -0.88 -8.43
CA ILE A 307 -10.85 -0.56 -7.05
C ILE A 307 -11.09 -1.85 -6.26
N GLU A 308 -11.81 -2.83 -6.84
CA GLU A 308 -12.07 -4.12 -6.20
C GLU A 308 -10.76 -4.88 -5.91
N GLY A 309 -9.87 -4.97 -6.89
CA GLY A 309 -8.55 -5.56 -6.71
C GLY A 309 -7.70 -4.81 -5.67
N GLY A 310 -7.84 -3.47 -5.57
CA GLY A 310 -7.24 -2.67 -4.51
C GLY A 310 -7.79 -3.01 -3.13
N ILE A 311 -9.11 -3.16 -3.00
CA ILE A 311 -9.78 -3.55 -1.75
C ILE A 311 -9.32 -4.94 -1.30
N VAL A 312 -9.27 -5.92 -2.21
CA VAL A 312 -8.75 -7.27 -1.89
C VAL A 312 -7.30 -7.23 -1.43
N PHE A 313 -6.48 -6.39 -2.07
CA PHE A 313 -5.08 -6.21 -1.69
C PHE A 313 -4.94 -5.55 -0.31
N GLY A 314 -5.76 -4.54 0.00
CA GLY A 314 -5.83 -3.92 1.33
C GLY A 314 -6.34 -4.89 2.41
N LEU A 315 -7.27 -5.78 2.06
CA LEU A 315 -7.75 -6.84 2.95
C LEU A 315 -6.63 -7.85 3.25
N ALA A 316 -5.87 -8.27 2.24
CA ALA A 316 -4.71 -9.14 2.41
C ALA A 316 -3.63 -8.50 3.32
N MET A 317 -3.40 -7.20 3.19
CA MET A 317 -2.53 -6.44 4.08
C MET A 317 -3.04 -6.43 5.53
N ALA A 318 -4.35 -6.31 5.72
CA ALA A 318 -4.95 -6.29 7.05
C ALA A 318 -4.89 -7.66 7.75
N LEU A 319 -5.07 -8.76 7.01
CA LEU A 319 -5.33 -10.08 7.58
C LEU A 319 -4.12 -11.03 7.64
N GLY A 320 -3.00 -10.74 6.98
CA GLY A 320 -1.93 -11.70 7.11
C GLY A 320 -0.75 -11.62 6.13
N SER A 321 -0.48 -10.48 5.56
CA SER A 321 0.64 -10.33 4.60
C SER A 321 1.99 -9.95 5.24
N ALA A 322 2.20 -10.19 6.53
CA ALA A 322 3.49 -9.91 7.17
C ALA A 322 4.59 -10.83 6.65
N THR A 323 5.75 -10.25 6.42
CA THR A 323 6.95 -11.00 6.06
C THR A 323 7.85 -11.14 7.28
N ARG A 324 8.14 -12.36 7.66
CA ARG A 324 9.10 -12.69 8.73
C ARG A 324 10.47 -12.95 8.11
N PHE A 325 11.53 -12.56 8.84
CA PHE A 325 12.91 -12.72 8.39
C PHE A 325 13.68 -13.63 9.35
N GLN A 326 14.54 -14.46 8.78
CA GLN A 326 15.53 -15.25 9.51
C GLN A 326 16.88 -15.11 8.79
N ASN A 327 17.91 -14.71 9.52
CA ASN A 327 19.24 -14.45 8.96
C ASN A 327 19.22 -13.46 7.75
N GLY A 328 18.37 -12.44 7.81
CA GLY A 328 18.23 -11.42 6.77
C GLY A 328 17.43 -11.85 5.53
N LEU A 329 16.92 -13.08 5.48
CA LEU A 329 16.11 -13.59 4.37
C LEU A 329 14.66 -13.84 4.83
N PRO A 330 13.67 -13.67 3.93
CA PRO A 330 12.28 -13.97 4.26
C PRO A 330 12.09 -15.48 4.48
N THR A 331 11.27 -15.82 5.45
CA THR A 331 10.97 -17.23 5.75
C THR A 331 9.99 -17.85 4.75
N ALA A 332 9.14 -17.02 4.13
CA ALA A 332 8.16 -17.45 3.13
C ALA A 332 8.87 -17.85 1.81
N LYS A 333 8.57 -19.05 1.32
CA LYS A 333 9.07 -19.58 0.04
C LYS A 333 7.95 -19.88 -0.97
N ARG A 334 6.71 -19.81 -0.54
CA ARG A 334 5.51 -20.14 -1.33
C ARG A 334 4.39 -19.17 -0.97
N LEU A 335 3.45 -18.93 -1.88
CA LEU A 335 2.30 -18.03 -1.62
C LEU A 335 1.49 -18.47 -0.38
N ARG A 336 1.34 -19.76 -0.15
CA ARG A 336 0.62 -20.29 1.03
C ARG A 336 1.29 -19.93 2.38
N ASP A 337 2.58 -19.61 2.37
CA ASP A 337 3.33 -19.25 3.58
C ASP A 337 3.04 -17.79 4.02
N LEU A 338 2.34 -17.02 3.18
CA LEU A 338 2.00 -15.61 3.40
C LEU A 338 0.65 -15.40 4.10
N SER A 339 -0.09 -16.46 4.39
CA SER A 339 -1.43 -16.39 5.00
C SER A 339 -2.39 -15.43 4.26
N LEU A 340 -2.25 -15.34 2.93
CA LEU A 340 -3.13 -14.52 2.12
C LEU A 340 -4.56 -15.06 2.16
N PRO A 341 -5.59 -14.19 2.16
CA PRO A 341 -6.97 -14.65 2.12
C PRO A 341 -7.23 -15.44 0.82
N ARG A 342 -7.88 -16.59 0.96
CA ARG A 342 -8.30 -17.42 -0.18
C ARG A 342 -9.56 -16.83 -0.80
N LEU A 343 -9.85 -17.16 -2.04
CA LEU A 343 -11.05 -16.68 -2.76
C LEU A 343 -12.34 -16.88 -1.95
N ALA A 344 -12.47 -18.02 -1.27
CA ALA A 344 -13.63 -18.32 -0.43
C ALA A 344 -13.70 -17.48 0.87
N GLU A 345 -12.64 -16.79 1.23
CA GLU A 345 -12.54 -15.94 2.42
C GLU A 345 -12.73 -14.45 2.10
N ILE A 346 -12.75 -14.11 0.81
CA ILE A 346 -13.05 -12.74 0.37
C ILE A 346 -14.54 -12.45 0.61
N PRO A 347 -14.85 -11.42 1.40
CA PRO A 347 -16.25 -11.06 1.65
C PRO A 347 -16.88 -10.45 0.40
N PRO A 348 -18.22 -10.37 0.31
CA PRO A 348 -18.90 -9.55 -0.68
C PRO A 348 -18.38 -8.10 -0.65
N ILE A 349 -17.98 -7.59 -1.82
CA ILE A 349 -17.50 -6.21 -2.01
C ILE A 349 -18.54 -5.46 -2.84
N GLN A 350 -19.02 -4.35 -2.31
CA GLN A 350 -19.96 -3.47 -2.98
C GLN A 350 -19.29 -2.13 -3.26
N ILE A 351 -19.28 -1.70 -4.53
CA ILE A 351 -18.62 -0.45 -4.95
C ILE A 351 -19.64 0.42 -5.68
N GLU A 352 -19.74 1.67 -5.27
CA GLU A 352 -20.51 2.71 -5.93
C GLU A 352 -19.59 3.86 -6.34
N PHE A 353 -19.72 4.32 -7.58
CA PHE A 353 -18.99 5.49 -8.08
C PHE A 353 -19.87 6.72 -8.00
N ILE A 354 -19.36 7.78 -7.41
CA ILE A 354 -19.98 9.11 -7.43
C ILE A 354 -19.90 9.65 -8.87
N ARG A 355 -21.05 10.03 -9.42
CA ARG A 355 -21.07 10.71 -10.71
C ARG A 355 -20.38 12.06 -10.58
N SER A 356 -19.39 12.33 -11.41
CA SER A 356 -18.56 13.53 -11.38
C SER A 356 -18.19 13.95 -12.80
N GLU A 357 -18.17 15.25 -13.06
CA GLU A 357 -17.69 15.85 -14.31
C GLU A 357 -16.24 16.35 -14.20
N GLU A 358 -15.62 16.17 -13.04
CA GLU A 358 -14.20 16.47 -12.83
C GLU A 358 -13.30 15.66 -13.74
N GLU A 359 -12.07 16.14 -13.98
CA GLU A 359 -11.10 15.42 -14.80
C GLU A 359 -10.79 14.02 -14.23
N PRO A 360 -10.62 13.02 -15.11
CA PRO A 360 -10.21 11.68 -14.70
C PRO A 360 -8.89 11.69 -13.93
N VAL A 361 -8.80 10.87 -12.90
CA VAL A 361 -7.59 10.76 -12.05
C VAL A 361 -7.07 9.32 -12.01
N GLY A 362 -5.82 9.14 -11.58
CA GLY A 362 -5.24 7.82 -11.32
C GLY A 362 -5.89 7.18 -10.08
N TYR A 363 -6.40 5.97 -10.22
CA TYR A 363 -7.17 5.27 -9.18
C TYR A 363 -6.69 3.85 -8.90
N GLU A 364 -5.67 3.40 -9.59
CA GLU A 364 -5.16 2.02 -9.55
C GLU A 364 -4.72 1.54 -8.15
N GLU A 365 -4.40 2.50 -7.27
CA GLU A 365 -3.96 2.25 -5.90
C GLU A 365 -4.99 2.66 -4.84
N LEU A 366 -6.01 3.45 -5.23
CA LEU A 366 -6.93 4.14 -4.33
C LEU A 366 -7.73 3.16 -3.44
N GLY A 367 -8.02 1.95 -3.94
CA GLY A 367 -8.76 0.91 -3.21
C GLY A 367 -8.03 0.30 -2.02
N VAL A 368 -6.70 0.51 -1.86
CA VAL A 368 -5.89 -0.18 -0.84
C VAL A 368 -5.97 0.48 0.55
N PRO A 369 -5.70 1.80 0.72
CA PRO A 369 -5.34 2.36 2.02
C PRO A 369 -6.45 2.34 3.08
N ALA A 370 -7.70 2.58 2.66
CA ALA A 370 -8.82 2.72 3.60
C ALA A 370 -9.37 1.39 4.15
N VAL A 371 -8.95 0.24 3.61
CA VAL A 371 -9.50 -1.08 3.99
C VAL A 371 -9.05 -1.52 5.36
N ALA A 372 -7.74 -1.51 5.62
CA ALA A 372 -7.20 -1.96 6.90
C ALA A 372 -7.73 -1.16 8.10
N PRO A 373 -7.78 0.19 8.06
CA PRO A 373 -8.37 0.94 9.17
C PRO A 373 -9.89 0.71 9.30
N ALA A 374 -10.64 0.58 8.19
CA ALA A 374 -12.07 0.25 8.28
C ALA A 374 -12.29 -1.09 8.98
N VAL A 375 -11.48 -2.12 8.67
CA VAL A 375 -11.54 -3.43 9.34
C VAL A 375 -11.13 -3.32 10.81
N ALA A 376 -10.06 -2.59 11.14
CA ALA A 376 -9.61 -2.40 12.52
C ALA A 376 -10.66 -1.67 13.37
N ASN A 377 -11.30 -0.64 12.82
CA ASN A 377 -12.37 0.11 13.47
C ASN A 377 -13.63 -0.75 13.65
N ALA A 378 -13.99 -1.59 12.66
CA ALA A 378 -15.08 -2.56 12.77
C ALA A 378 -14.83 -3.57 13.90
N LEU A 379 -13.60 -4.05 14.04
CA LEU A 379 -13.21 -4.96 15.11
C LEU A 379 -13.24 -4.29 16.47
N PHE A 380 -12.82 -3.03 16.56
CA PHE A 380 -12.96 -2.26 17.81
C PHE A 380 -14.43 -2.12 18.19
N SER A 381 -15.30 -1.73 17.26
CA SER A 381 -16.74 -1.64 17.47
C SER A 381 -17.34 -2.98 17.95
N ALA A 382 -16.85 -4.12 17.40
CA ALA A 382 -17.34 -5.44 17.79
C ALA A 382 -16.79 -5.96 19.13
N THR A 383 -15.61 -5.52 19.57
CA THR A 383 -14.85 -6.18 20.65
C THR A 383 -14.36 -5.24 21.76
N GLY A 384 -14.36 -3.93 21.53
CA GLY A 384 -13.74 -2.95 22.42
C GLY A 384 -12.21 -2.93 22.40
N VAL A 385 -11.56 -3.76 21.55
CA VAL A 385 -10.09 -3.89 21.52
C VAL A 385 -9.51 -3.13 20.32
N ARG A 386 -8.63 -2.15 20.55
CA ARG A 386 -7.91 -1.42 19.52
C ARG A 386 -6.71 -2.22 19.01
N LEU A 387 -6.70 -2.47 17.69
CA LEU A 387 -5.60 -3.11 16.99
C LEU A 387 -4.74 -2.02 16.32
N ARG A 388 -3.47 -1.96 16.71
CA ARG A 388 -2.55 -0.89 16.28
C ARG A 388 -1.34 -1.42 15.50
N GLN A 389 -1.49 -2.58 14.90
CA GLN A 389 -0.45 -3.22 14.09
C GLN A 389 -0.99 -3.76 12.77
N LEU A 390 -0.13 -3.82 11.75
CA LEU A 390 -0.38 -4.50 10.50
C LEU A 390 0.65 -5.61 10.26
N PRO A 391 0.19 -6.84 9.97
CA PRO A 391 -1.21 -7.28 9.91
C PRO A 391 -1.89 -7.20 11.28
N LEU A 392 -3.23 -7.14 11.27
CA LEU A 392 -4.03 -6.97 12.51
C LEU A 392 -3.87 -8.14 13.49
N PHE A 393 -3.42 -9.32 13.01
CA PHE A 393 -3.31 -10.58 13.77
C PHE A 393 -1.89 -11.15 13.78
N GLY A 394 -0.89 -10.30 13.63
CA GLY A 394 0.47 -10.70 13.96
C GLY A 394 0.47 -11.26 15.39
N GLU A 395 1.11 -12.41 15.62
CA GLU A 395 1.36 -12.92 16.98
C GLU A 395 2.05 -11.78 17.75
N VAL A 396 1.47 -11.41 18.88
CA VAL A 396 2.13 -10.51 19.83
C VAL A 396 3.37 -11.27 20.31
N SER A 397 4.55 -10.87 19.78
CA SER A 397 5.84 -11.37 20.25
C SER A 397 6.14 -10.80 21.61
#